data_bdc7b575291c693c736289c94c783110
#
_entry.id   bdc7b575291c693c736289c94c783110
#
_cell.length_a   1.000
_cell.length_b   1.000
_cell.length_c   1.000
_cell.angle_alpha   90.00
_cell.angle_beta   90.00
_cell.angle_gamma   90.00
#
_symmetry.space_group_name_H-M   'P 1'
#
loop_
_entity.id
_entity.type
_entity.pdbx_description
1 polymer ?
#
loop_
_entity_poly.entity_id
_entity_poly.type
_entity_poly.pdbx_seq_one_letter_code
_entity_poly.pdbx_strand_id
1 'polypeptide(L)'
;MLRSGMAAMALAAIAAMAATGCNNTQTVDASSGAPRMMEPTPELVAQSRPPVPDLPVPVSFGLNEDRSRSFPAAGARYVDHVYAGRADKFSVGRFYKRQMPINRWTLVTDIFAQGSVTLDFEKEGERCHIVIDETNNLFHPTQITVQLFTSGRIDPAANDQRNASKR
;
A
#
# COMPACT_ATOMS: atom_id res chain seq x y z
N MET A 1 63.95 48.58 20.91
CA MET A 1 64.77 47.86 21.92
C MET A 1 64.43 46.38 21.72
N LEU A 2 65.34 45.74 21.07
CA LEU A 2 66.31 44.73 21.58
C LEU A 2 65.59 43.38 21.84
N ARG A 3 65.90 42.36 21.27
CA ARG A 3 66.97 41.43 20.90
C ARG A 3 66.35 40.07 20.78
N SER A 4 66.45 39.35 19.72
CA SER A 4 67.63 38.53 19.40
C SER A 4 67.65 37.17 20.16
N GLY A 5 67.75 36.08 19.41
CA GLY A 5 68.24 34.77 19.82
C GLY A 5 67.52 33.66 19.03
N MET A 6 67.92 33.29 17.88
CA MET A 6 69.00 32.39 17.40
C MET A 6 69.08 31.04 18.14
N ALA A 7 68.81 29.99 17.52
CA ALA A 7 69.65 28.86 17.05
C ALA A 7 68.78 27.59 17.08
N ALA A 8 68.54 26.96 15.96
CA ALA A 8 69.35 25.91 15.33
C ALA A 8 69.29 24.56 16.14
N MET A 9 68.69 23.55 15.57
CA MET A 9 69.35 22.32 15.17
C MET A 9 68.39 21.25 14.73
N ALA A 10 68.62 20.83 13.57
CA ALA A 10 68.19 19.65 12.85
C ALA A 10 68.15 18.38 13.71
N LEU A 11 67.15 17.54 13.48
CA LEU A 11 67.38 16.08 13.37
C LEU A 11 66.24 15.47 12.55
N ALA A 12 66.61 14.83 11.47
CA ALA A 12 65.77 13.99 10.66
C ALA A 12 65.29 12.77 11.45
N ALA A 13 63.99 12.54 11.50
CA ALA A 13 63.44 11.24 11.83
C ALA A 13 62.43 10.86 10.75
N ILE A 14 62.85 9.97 9.92
CA ILE A 14 62.02 9.21 8.99
C ILE A 14 61.12 8.32 9.83
N ALA A 15 59.84 8.63 9.97
CA ALA A 15 58.85 7.77 10.56
C ALA A 15 57.93 7.24 9.45
N ALA A 16 57.99 5.95 9.26
CA ALA A 16 57.23 5.15 8.34
C ALA A 16 55.73 5.46 8.43
N MET A 17 55.12 5.82 7.30
CA MET A 17 53.65 5.80 7.15
C MET A 17 53.19 4.35 7.19
N ALA A 18 52.73 3.91 8.34
CA ALA A 18 51.87 2.72 8.47
C ALA A 18 50.53 3.11 7.88
N ALA A 19 50.26 2.66 6.67
CA ALA A 19 48.93 2.66 6.11
C ALA A 19 48.06 1.73 6.97
N THR A 20 47.29 2.31 7.91
CA THR A 20 46.18 1.64 8.54
C THR A 20 45.10 1.54 7.48
N GLY A 21 45.18 0.47 6.69
CA GLY A 21 44.05 0.02 5.90
C GLY A 21 42.90 -0.28 6.86
N CYS A 22 41.80 0.45 6.71
CA CYS A 22 40.53 0.06 7.29
C CYS A 22 40.17 -1.32 6.71
N ASN A 23 40.60 -2.37 7.39
CA ASN A 23 40.01 -3.69 7.22
C ASN A 23 38.61 -3.61 7.79
N ASN A 24 37.65 -3.24 6.92
CA ASN A 24 36.28 -3.61 7.11
C ASN A 24 36.19 -5.13 6.86
N THR A 25 36.77 -5.91 7.75
CA THR A 25 36.49 -7.32 7.85
C THR A 25 35.07 -7.43 8.35
N GLN A 26 34.11 -7.35 7.42
CA GLN A 26 32.87 -8.05 7.60
C GLN A 26 33.28 -9.52 7.80
N THR A 27 33.25 -9.95 9.04
CA THR A 27 33.22 -11.36 9.36
C THR A 27 31.93 -11.89 8.75
N VAL A 28 32.00 -12.30 7.51
CA VAL A 28 31.01 -13.21 6.92
C VAL A 28 31.22 -14.49 7.73
N ASP A 29 30.32 -14.72 8.69
CA ASP A 29 30.16 -16.04 9.28
C ASP A 29 29.85 -16.99 8.11
N ALA A 30 30.89 -17.68 7.64
CA ALA A 30 30.81 -18.71 6.59
C ALA A 30 30.02 -19.94 7.07
N SER A 31 29.25 -19.82 8.14
CA SER A 31 28.55 -20.92 8.79
C SER A 31 27.07 -21.02 8.48
N SER A 32 26.49 -20.16 7.65
CA SER A 32 25.12 -20.37 7.18
C SER A 32 24.91 -19.76 5.80
N GLY A 33 25.38 -20.47 4.78
CA GLY A 33 24.98 -20.25 3.39
C GLY A 33 23.54 -20.67 3.11
N ALA A 34 22.67 -20.67 4.11
CA ALA A 34 21.24 -20.74 3.90
C ALA A 34 20.77 -19.35 3.44
N PRO A 35 20.11 -19.24 2.27
CA PRO A 35 19.43 -18.00 1.93
C PRO A 35 18.51 -17.67 3.11
N ARG A 36 18.64 -16.46 3.69
CA ARG A 36 17.64 -15.96 4.64
C ARG A 36 16.30 -16.08 3.92
N MET A 37 15.55 -17.11 4.24
CA MET A 37 14.14 -17.15 3.91
C MET A 37 13.56 -15.89 4.54
N MET A 38 13.21 -14.93 3.70
CA MET A 38 12.39 -13.80 4.16
C MET A 38 11.20 -14.44 4.86
N GLU A 39 11.08 -14.23 6.16
CA GLU A 39 9.90 -14.70 6.88
C GLU A 39 8.68 -14.21 6.12
N PRO A 40 7.76 -15.11 5.73
CA PRO A 40 6.59 -14.69 5.00
C PRO A 40 5.85 -13.66 5.85
N THR A 41 5.71 -12.45 5.35
CA THR A 41 4.89 -11.43 6.00
C THR A 41 3.53 -12.05 6.29
N PRO A 42 3.06 -12.05 7.55
CA PRO A 42 1.81 -12.72 7.90
C PRO A 42 0.69 -12.27 6.97
N GLU A 43 0.05 -13.23 6.36
CA GLU A 43 -1.01 -12.99 5.39
C GLU A 43 -2.25 -12.44 6.11
N LEU A 44 -2.83 -11.35 5.57
CA LEU A 44 -4.05 -10.80 6.12
C LEU A 44 -5.24 -11.74 5.85
N VAL A 45 -6.03 -11.98 6.90
CA VAL A 45 -7.21 -12.84 6.86
C VAL A 45 -8.47 -12.00 6.69
N ALA A 46 -9.42 -12.46 5.87
CA ALA A 46 -10.69 -11.79 5.68
C ALA A 46 -11.63 -11.99 6.88
N GLN A 47 -12.42 -10.98 7.20
CA GLN A 47 -13.51 -11.07 8.16
C GLN A 47 -14.52 -12.11 7.69
N SER A 48 -15.06 -12.92 8.63
CA SER A 48 -16.10 -13.92 8.33
C SER A 48 -17.45 -13.29 7.97
N ARG A 49 -17.69 -12.07 8.43
CA ARG A 49 -18.94 -11.31 8.19
C ARG A 49 -18.59 -9.85 7.89
N PRO A 50 -18.15 -9.55 6.69
CA PRO A 50 -17.91 -8.16 6.30
C PRO A 50 -19.24 -7.39 6.19
N PRO A 51 -19.23 -6.05 6.35
CA PRO A 51 -20.44 -5.21 6.22
C PRO A 51 -21.13 -5.35 4.86
N VAL A 52 -20.37 -5.61 3.80
CA VAL A 52 -20.87 -5.93 2.46
C VAL A 52 -20.37 -7.33 2.10
N PRO A 53 -21.25 -8.31 1.90
CA PRO A 53 -20.87 -9.73 1.85
C PRO A 53 -19.85 -10.11 0.78
N ASP A 54 -19.83 -9.43 -0.34
CA ASP A 54 -18.91 -9.70 -1.45
C ASP A 54 -17.71 -8.73 -1.54
N LEU A 55 -17.57 -7.85 -0.56
CA LEU A 55 -16.40 -6.97 -0.39
C LEU A 55 -15.60 -7.42 0.84
N PRO A 56 -14.52 -8.16 0.64
CA PRO A 56 -13.70 -8.66 1.75
C PRO A 56 -13.03 -7.51 2.50
N VAL A 57 -12.98 -7.63 3.83
CA VAL A 57 -12.30 -6.68 4.71
C VAL A 57 -11.32 -7.46 5.59
N PRO A 58 -10.06 -7.00 5.77
CA PRO A 58 -9.14 -7.68 6.69
C PRO A 58 -9.63 -7.61 8.14
N VAL A 59 -9.43 -8.68 8.92
CA VAL A 59 -9.85 -8.78 10.34
C VAL A 59 -9.32 -7.63 11.19
N SER A 60 -8.11 -7.13 10.89
CA SER A 60 -7.45 -6.04 11.62
C SER A 60 -7.99 -4.64 11.30
N PHE A 61 -9.02 -4.52 10.44
CA PHE A 61 -9.62 -3.25 10.05
C PHE A 61 -11.04 -3.12 10.58
N GLY A 62 -11.32 -1.96 11.18
CA GLY A 62 -12.64 -1.57 11.64
C GLY A 62 -13.29 -0.55 10.71
N LEU A 63 -14.60 -0.66 10.53
CA LEU A 63 -15.39 0.33 9.78
C LEU A 63 -15.46 1.64 10.57
N ASN A 64 -15.21 2.76 9.92
CA ASN A 64 -15.48 4.09 10.45
C ASN A 64 -16.91 4.49 10.05
N GLU A 65 -17.86 4.30 10.95
CA GLU A 65 -19.28 4.52 10.67
C GLU A 65 -19.59 5.97 10.35
N ASP A 66 -18.94 6.94 11.01
CA ASP A 66 -19.16 8.37 10.79
C ASP A 66 -18.77 8.84 9.38
N ARG A 67 -17.84 8.11 8.75
CA ARG A 67 -17.32 8.41 7.41
C ARG A 67 -17.82 7.45 6.34
N SER A 68 -18.66 6.50 6.73
CA SER A 68 -19.13 5.45 5.84
C SER A 68 -20.61 5.57 5.57
N ARG A 69 -21.00 5.24 4.36
CA ARG A 69 -22.41 5.22 3.96
C ARG A 69 -22.64 4.15 2.91
N SER A 70 -23.80 3.52 2.97
CA SER A 70 -24.25 2.59 1.94
C SER A 70 -25.74 2.66 1.81
N PHE A 71 -26.26 2.58 0.60
CA PHE A 71 -27.70 2.50 0.35
C PHE A 71 -27.97 1.64 -0.87
N PRO A 72 -28.98 0.79 -0.79
CA PRO A 72 -29.52 0.09 -1.94
C PRO A 72 -30.39 1.07 -2.74
N ALA A 73 -30.22 1.07 -4.05
CA ALA A 73 -31.12 1.75 -4.99
C ALA A 73 -31.73 0.69 -5.90
N ALA A 74 -32.86 0.98 -6.54
CA ALA A 74 -33.57 0.02 -7.38
C ALA A 74 -32.66 -0.53 -8.49
N GLY A 75 -32.21 -1.77 -8.34
CA GLY A 75 -31.30 -2.43 -9.29
C GLY A 75 -29.84 -1.98 -9.25
N ALA A 76 -29.47 -1.12 -8.28
CA ALA A 76 -28.10 -0.63 -8.07
C ALA A 76 -27.77 -0.63 -6.57
N ARG A 77 -26.51 -0.65 -6.24
CA ARG A 77 -26.04 -0.42 -4.87
C ARG A 77 -24.91 0.61 -4.88
N TYR A 78 -24.89 1.41 -3.84
CA TYR A 78 -23.83 2.36 -3.58
C TYR A 78 -23.20 2.04 -2.24
N VAL A 79 -21.90 1.97 -2.20
CA VAL A 79 -21.09 1.81 -0.99
C VAL A 79 -19.97 2.83 -1.03
N ASP A 80 -19.79 3.55 0.06
CA ASP A 80 -18.66 4.44 0.31
C ASP A 80 -18.23 4.20 1.76
N HIS A 81 -17.32 3.25 1.94
CA HIS A 81 -16.88 2.80 3.25
C HIS A 81 -15.43 3.19 3.50
N VAL A 82 -15.17 3.63 4.70
CA VAL A 82 -13.83 3.93 5.20
C VAL A 82 -13.49 2.97 6.32
N TYR A 83 -12.40 2.24 6.18
CA TYR A 83 -11.88 1.33 7.19
C TYR A 83 -10.53 1.84 7.68
N ALA A 84 -10.24 1.62 8.95
CA ALA A 84 -8.95 1.94 9.55
C ALA A 84 -8.39 0.75 10.31
N GLY A 85 -7.08 0.53 10.21
CA GLY A 85 -6.47 -0.63 10.83
C GLY A 85 -4.96 -0.61 10.82
N ARG A 86 -4.38 -1.72 11.30
CA ARG A 86 -2.94 -1.92 11.36
C ARG A 86 -2.51 -2.97 10.34
N ALA A 87 -1.98 -2.52 9.26
CA ALA A 87 -1.22 -3.33 8.34
C ALA A 87 -0.43 -2.41 7.41
N ASP A 88 0.62 -2.90 6.80
CA ASP A 88 1.29 -2.22 5.72
C ASP A 88 0.38 -2.16 4.48
N LYS A 89 0.35 -1.02 3.81
CA LYS A 89 -0.53 -0.77 2.64
C LYS A 89 -0.32 -1.76 1.50
N PHE A 90 0.92 -2.22 1.28
CA PHE A 90 1.19 -3.21 0.23
C PHE A 90 0.65 -4.59 0.60
N SER A 91 0.66 -4.94 1.90
CA SER A 91 0.03 -6.16 2.41
C SER A 91 -1.49 -6.12 2.23
N VAL A 92 -2.09 -4.95 2.45
CA VAL A 92 -3.52 -4.71 2.17
C VAL A 92 -3.80 -4.83 0.67
N GLY A 93 -2.98 -4.23 -0.17
CA GLY A 93 -3.12 -4.36 -1.64
C GLY A 93 -3.03 -5.82 -2.10
N ARG A 94 -2.06 -6.60 -1.57
CA ARG A 94 -1.97 -8.04 -1.85
C ARG A 94 -3.20 -8.81 -1.37
N PHE A 95 -3.74 -8.44 -0.20
CA PHE A 95 -4.97 -9.02 0.32
C PHE A 95 -6.14 -8.86 -0.66
N TYR A 96 -6.42 -7.64 -1.13
CA TYR A 96 -7.50 -7.40 -2.08
C TYR A 96 -7.30 -8.12 -3.40
N LYS A 97 -6.09 -8.13 -3.95
CA LYS A 97 -5.77 -8.84 -5.18
C LYS A 97 -6.02 -10.35 -5.10
N ARG A 98 -5.96 -10.94 -3.91
CA ARG A 98 -6.27 -12.37 -3.69
C ARG A 98 -7.73 -12.62 -3.36
N GLN A 99 -8.34 -11.75 -2.53
CA GLN A 99 -9.68 -12.02 -1.99
C GLN A 99 -10.81 -11.58 -2.92
N MET A 100 -10.63 -10.51 -3.68
CA MET A 100 -11.65 -10.01 -4.60
C MET A 100 -12.03 -11.03 -5.69
N PRO A 101 -11.09 -11.74 -6.32
CA PRO A 101 -11.43 -12.76 -7.32
C PRO A 101 -12.26 -13.92 -6.77
N ILE A 102 -12.13 -14.26 -5.48
CA ILE A 102 -12.95 -15.30 -4.83
C ILE A 102 -14.44 -14.92 -4.88
N ASN A 103 -14.73 -13.61 -4.82
CA ASN A 103 -16.08 -13.06 -4.95
C ASN A 103 -16.44 -12.64 -6.38
N ARG A 104 -15.72 -13.16 -7.38
CA ARG A 104 -15.93 -12.93 -8.83
C ARG A 104 -15.65 -11.50 -9.29
N TRP A 105 -14.86 -10.74 -8.54
CA TRP A 105 -14.36 -9.44 -8.97
C TRP A 105 -13.13 -9.60 -9.85
N THR A 106 -13.07 -8.87 -10.94
CA THR A 106 -11.92 -8.84 -11.86
C THR A 106 -11.12 -7.57 -11.63
N LEU A 107 -9.82 -7.70 -11.40
CA LEU A 107 -8.91 -6.55 -11.27
C LEU A 107 -8.75 -5.87 -12.64
N VAL A 108 -9.00 -4.57 -12.70
CA VAL A 108 -8.86 -3.73 -13.91
C VAL A 108 -7.64 -2.81 -13.78
N THR A 109 -7.42 -2.25 -12.60
CA THR A 109 -6.37 -1.27 -12.35
C THR A 109 -5.60 -1.62 -11.08
N ASP A 110 -4.27 -1.49 -11.13
CA ASP A 110 -3.36 -1.62 -9.98
C ASP A 110 -2.30 -0.52 -10.12
N ILE A 111 -2.44 0.54 -9.35
CA ILE A 111 -1.59 1.73 -9.42
C ILE A 111 -1.02 2.04 -8.03
N PHE A 112 0.28 2.31 -7.99
CA PHE A 112 0.92 2.96 -6.86
C PHE A 112 1.36 4.37 -7.28
N ALA A 113 0.71 5.38 -6.72
CA ALA A 113 1.00 6.77 -7.01
C ALA A 113 0.82 7.66 -5.78
N GLN A 114 1.68 8.65 -5.61
CA GLN A 114 1.60 9.65 -4.54
C GLN A 114 1.50 9.05 -3.11
N GLY A 115 2.11 7.88 -2.92
CA GLY A 115 2.09 7.19 -1.63
C GLY A 115 0.88 6.29 -1.38
N SER A 116 -0.10 6.28 -2.26
CA SER A 116 -1.33 5.49 -2.17
C SER A 116 -1.30 4.29 -3.11
N VAL A 117 -1.93 3.19 -2.70
CA VAL A 117 -2.23 2.05 -3.59
C VAL A 117 -3.69 2.16 -4.02
N THR A 118 -3.93 2.18 -5.31
CA THR A 118 -5.27 2.25 -5.90
C THR A 118 -5.54 0.99 -6.71
N LEU A 119 -6.67 0.34 -6.42
CA LEU A 119 -7.12 -0.87 -7.10
C LEU A 119 -8.55 -0.64 -7.60
N ASP A 120 -8.78 -0.92 -8.88
CA ASP A 120 -10.12 -0.95 -9.44
C ASP A 120 -10.51 -2.38 -9.81
N PHE A 121 -11.72 -2.77 -9.43
CA PHE A 121 -12.31 -4.05 -9.77
C PHE A 121 -13.65 -3.87 -10.45
N GLU A 122 -13.98 -4.81 -11.31
CA GLU A 122 -15.27 -4.86 -12.01
C GLU A 122 -15.95 -6.23 -11.82
N LYS A 123 -17.28 -6.20 -11.69
CA LYS A 123 -18.12 -7.37 -11.55
C LYS A 123 -19.54 -7.06 -12.02
N GLU A 124 -20.04 -7.78 -13.00
CA GLU A 124 -21.47 -7.76 -13.42
C GLU A 124 -22.05 -6.33 -13.63
N GLY A 125 -21.26 -5.40 -14.16
CA GLY A 125 -21.67 -4.00 -14.35
C GLY A 125 -21.53 -3.11 -13.12
N GLU A 126 -20.90 -3.60 -12.07
CA GLU A 126 -20.45 -2.81 -10.92
C GLU A 126 -18.96 -2.51 -10.99
N ARG A 127 -18.56 -1.39 -10.46
CA ARG A 127 -17.16 -1.01 -10.27
C ARG A 127 -16.89 -0.77 -8.79
N CYS A 128 -15.82 -1.37 -8.30
CA CYS A 128 -15.32 -1.18 -6.95
C CYS A 128 -13.95 -0.50 -7.03
N HIS A 129 -13.86 0.72 -6.51
CA HIS A 129 -12.65 1.51 -6.40
C HIS A 129 -12.13 1.43 -4.97
N ILE A 130 -10.89 1.01 -4.78
CA ILE A 130 -10.26 0.84 -3.47
C ILE A 130 -8.99 1.69 -3.43
N VAL A 131 -8.94 2.60 -2.47
CA VAL A 131 -7.75 3.42 -2.19
C VAL A 131 -7.21 3.04 -0.82
N ILE A 132 -5.91 2.79 -0.75
CA ILE A 132 -5.21 2.39 0.47
C ILE A 132 -4.14 3.43 0.76
N ASP A 133 -4.34 4.15 1.86
CA ASP A 133 -3.49 5.26 2.28
C ASP A 133 -2.84 4.99 3.64
N GLU A 134 -1.70 5.60 3.87
CA GLU A 134 -1.15 5.75 5.21
C GLU A 134 -1.69 7.02 5.87
N THR A 135 -2.00 6.91 7.15
CA THR A 135 -2.47 8.03 7.96
C THR A 135 -1.46 8.35 9.06
N ASN A 136 -1.47 9.59 9.55
CA ASN A 136 -0.63 9.97 10.69
C ASN A 136 -1.14 9.43 12.04
N ASN A 137 -2.10 8.51 12.03
CA ASN A 137 -2.63 7.92 13.25
C ASN A 137 -1.76 6.76 13.70
N LEU A 138 -1.14 6.89 14.89
CA LEU A 138 -0.25 5.87 15.45
C LEU A 138 -0.95 4.54 15.76
N PHE A 139 -2.26 4.56 16.03
CA PHE A 139 -3.04 3.36 16.35
C PHE A 139 -3.59 2.67 15.11
N HIS A 140 -3.91 3.43 14.08
CA HIS A 140 -4.48 2.95 12.83
C HIS A 140 -3.75 3.61 11.65
N PRO A 141 -2.51 3.18 11.37
CA PRO A 141 -1.66 3.85 10.39
C PRO A 141 -2.13 3.69 8.95
N THR A 142 -3.06 2.79 8.68
CA THR A 142 -3.55 2.52 7.33
C THR A 142 -5.06 2.71 7.26
N GLN A 143 -5.49 3.43 6.25
CA GLN A 143 -6.89 3.65 5.89
C GLN A 143 -7.19 2.99 4.55
N ILE A 144 -8.35 2.39 4.45
CA ILE A 144 -8.89 1.82 3.21
C ILE A 144 -10.18 2.55 2.91
N THR A 145 -10.26 3.17 1.74
CA THR A 145 -11.50 3.74 1.22
C THR A 145 -12.03 2.83 0.12
N VAL A 146 -13.24 2.34 0.28
CA VAL A 146 -13.90 1.44 -0.68
C VAL A 146 -15.13 2.12 -1.23
N GLN A 147 -15.13 2.39 -2.52
CA GLN A 147 -16.26 2.95 -3.23
C GLN A 147 -16.78 1.94 -4.24
N LEU A 148 -18.05 1.57 -4.11
CA LEU A 148 -18.73 0.68 -5.04
C LEU A 148 -19.91 1.42 -5.65
N PHE A 149 -20.02 1.35 -6.96
CA PHE A 149 -21.14 1.91 -7.69
C PHE A 149 -21.47 1.04 -8.91
N THR A 150 -22.75 1.00 -9.25
CA THR A 150 -23.17 0.38 -10.49
C THR A 150 -22.76 1.28 -11.63
N SER A 151 -21.86 0.82 -12.49
CA SER A 151 -21.58 1.49 -13.74
C SER A 151 -22.79 1.23 -14.64
N GLY A 152 -23.69 2.21 -14.72
CA GLY A 152 -24.83 2.09 -15.61
C GLY A 152 -24.35 1.75 -17.01
N ARG A 153 -24.65 0.52 -17.46
CA ARG A 153 -24.49 0.17 -18.85
C ARG A 153 -25.42 1.11 -19.61
N ILE A 154 -24.86 2.11 -20.24
CA ILE A 154 -25.61 2.86 -21.27
C ILE A 154 -25.81 1.83 -22.38
N ASP A 155 -26.94 1.12 -22.32
CA ASP A 155 -27.36 0.29 -23.44
C ASP A 155 -27.67 1.27 -24.58
N PRO A 156 -26.84 1.32 -25.65
CA PRO A 156 -27.07 2.22 -26.76
C PRO A 156 -28.45 1.99 -27.39
N ALA A 157 -28.99 0.77 -27.30
CA ALA A 157 -30.32 0.42 -27.76
C ALA A 157 -31.47 1.10 -26.97
N ALA A 158 -31.28 1.36 -25.64
CA ALA A 158 -32.28 2.04 -24.82
C ALA A 158 -32.35 3.56 -25.14
N ASN A 159 -31.27 4.13 -25.65
CA ASN A 159 -31.22 5.53 -26.04
C ASN A 159 -31.88 5.78 -27.42
N ASP A 160 -31.79 4.81 -28.34
CA ASP A 160 -32.49 4.88 -29.64
C ASP A 160 -34.00 4.79 -29.50
N GLN A 161 -34.50 3.97 -28.57
CA GLN A 161 -35.95 3.87 -28.32
C GLN A 161 -36.51 5.18 -27.70
N ARG A 162 -35.75 5.86 -26.85
CA ARG A 162 -36.15 7.15 -26.28
C ARG A 162 -36.18 8.28 -27.30
N ASN A 163 -35.31 8.24 -28.28
CA ASN A 163 -35.28 9.22 -29.38
C ASN A 163 -36.32 8.92 -30.48
N ALA A 164 -36.68 7.67 -30.68
CA ALA A 164 -37.74 7.28 -31.63
C ALA A 164 -39.14 7.65 -31.13
N SER A 165 -39.40 7.68 -29.82
CA SER A 165 -40.68 8.08 -29.23
C SER A 165 -40.91 9.59 -29.12
N LYS A 166 -39.91 10.41 -29.47
CA LYS A 166 -39.99 11.89 -29.49
C LYS A 166 -40.13 12.51 -30.88
N ARG A 167 -40.26 11.69 -31.91
CA ARG A 167 -40.57 12.10 -33.28
C ARG A 167 -42.00 11.74 -33.62
#